data_639a0a00bd7de3b9f5e6278831f5eca4
#
_entry.id   639a0a00bd7de3b9f5e6278831f5eca4
#
_cell.length_a   1.000
_cell.length_b   1.000
_cell.length_c   1.000
_cell.angle_alpha   90.00
_cell.angle_beta   90.00
_cell.angle_gamma   90.00
#
_symmetry.space_group_name_H-M   'P 1'
#
loop_
_entity.id
_entity.type
_entity.pdbx_description
1 polymer ?
#
loop_
_entity_poly.entity_id
_entity_poly.type
_entity_poly.pdbx_seq_one_letter_code
_entity_poly.pdbx_strand_id
1 'polypeptide(L)'
;MPEPTPVLPEVLSQIRALPVSGRPLIICDVDEVILHLIAHLEDYLHARELAFLKYEYRLTGNIGGKADGTPLPAEEVRRLLLAFFDDISHSQDMVPGADTALRQLAQDWEIVLLTNLPGGHNKPLREKLLSGMGIPYPVLTNSGAKGGAVAALAAGRPEPVVFIDDSPSNHASVHASLPSAVQIQFIADPRFLSSAPPQDHIDLVTGDWQETADFIGGILNGSIR
;
A
#
# COMPACT_ATOMS: atom_id res chain seq x y z
N MET A 1 14.54 -3.10 18.77
CA MET A 1 14.16 -3.23 17.35
C MET A 1 12.80 -3.89 17.31
N PRO A 2 11.89 -3.50 16.44
CA PRO A 2 10.62 -4.21 16.28
C PRO A 2 10.90 -5.68 15.90
N GLU A 3 10.07 -6.59 16.41
CA GLU A 3 10.21 -8.02 16.08
C GLU A 3 9.67 -8.30 14.68
N PRO A 4 10.27 -9.25 13.91
CA PRO A 4 9.72 -9.68 12.64
C PRO A 4 8.28 -10.16 12.76
N THR A 5 7.43 -9.73 11.84
CA THR A 5 6.01 -10.11 11.84
C THR A 5 5.84 -11.49 11.19
N PRO A 6 5.09 -12.42 11.76
CA PRO A 6 4.78 -13.69 11.10
C PRO A 6 3.89 -13.48 9.87
N VAL A 7 4.11 -14.28 8.82
CA VAL A 7 3.21 -14.30 7.66
C VAL A 7 1.94 -15.10 7.98
N LEU A 8 0.79 -14.60 7.55
CA LEU A 8 -0.48 -15.29 7.73
C LEU A 8 -0.60 -16.52 6.80
N PRO A 9 -1.22 -17.64 7.26
CA PRO A 9 -1.39 -18.84 6.44
C PRO A 9 -2.11 -18.58 5.12
N GLU A 10 -3.12 -17.70 5.11
CA GLU A 10 -3.89 -17.31 3.94
C GLU A 10 -3.01 -16.59 2.91
N VAL A 11 -2.09 -15.74 3.37
CA VAL A 11 -1.12 -15.04 2.53
C VAL A 11 -0.11 -16.02 1.95
N LEU A 12 0.41 -16.95 2.75
CA LEU A 12 1.29 -18.02 2.27
C LEU A 12 0.64 -18.87 1.18
N SER A 13 -0.64 -19.17 1.32
CA SER A 13 -1.40 -19.90 0.29
C SER A 13 -1.46 -19.14 -1.03
N GLN A 14 -1.70 -17.82 -0.97
CA GLN A 14 -1.70 -16.95 -2.16
C GLN A 14 -0.30 -16.86 -2.79
N ILE A 15 0.76 -16.71 -1.98
CA ILE A 15 2.15 -16.66 -2.46
C ILE A 15 2.53 -17.95 -3.20
N ARG A 16 2.16 -19.11 -2.67
CA ARG A 16 2.43 -20.42 -3.31
C ARG A 16 1.72 -20.62 -4.65
N ALA A 17 0.66 -19.88 -4.90
CA ALA A 17 -0.08 -19.92 -6.16
C ALA A 17 0.55 -19.02 -7.25
N LEU A 18 1.50 -18.14 -6.88
CA LEU A 18 2.21 -17.32 -7.84
C LEU A 18 3.18 -18.14 -8.68
N PRO A 19 3.41 -17.77 -9.95
CA PRO A 19 4.45 -18.40 -10.75
C PRO A 19 5.83 -18.15 -10.15
N VAL A 20 6.73 -19.10 -10.28
CA VAL A 20 8.13 -18.91 -9.90
C VAL A 20 8.79 -17.96 -10.90
N SER A 21 9.48 -16.95 -10.40
CA SER A 21 10.20 -15.98 -11.21
C SER A 21 11.63 -15.80 -10.69
N GLY A 22 12.56 -15.59 -11.63
CA GLY A 22 13.96 -15.24 -11.33
C GLY A 22 14.24 -13.75 -11.49
N ARG A 23 13.21 -12.90 -11.57
CA ARG A 23 13.35 -11.44 -11.73
C ARG A 23 13.35 -10.75 -10.36
N PRO A 24 14.01 -9.58 -10.25
CA PRO A 24 13.89 -8.72 -9.08
C PRO A 24 12.42 -8.34 -8.86
N LEU A 25 12.03 -8.04 -7.62
CA LEU A 25 10.64 -7.97 -7.21
C LEU A 25 10.24 -6.59 -6.69
N ILE A 26 9.15 -6.07 -7.22
CA ILE A 26 8.42 -4.94 -6.64
C ILE A 26 7.18 -5.49 -5.93
N ILE A 27 7.04 -5.17 -4.64
CA ILE A 27 5.84 -5.41 -3.84
C ILE A 27 5.21 -4.05 -3.57
N CYS A 28 4.03 -3.83 -4.11
CA CYS A 28 3.36 -2.53 -4.09
C CYS A 28 2.02 -2.61 -3.38
N ASP A 29 1.74 -1.67 -2.49
CA ASP A 29 0.40 -1.48 -1.95
C ASP A 29 -0.55 -0.93 -3.02
N VAL A 30 -1.82 -0.91 -2.74
CA VAL A 30 -2.87 -0.44 -3.67
C VAL A 30 -3.49 0.86 -3.17
N ASP A 31 -4.00 0.85 -1.94
CA ASP A 31 -4.72 1.99 -1.38
C ASP A 31 -3.75 3.12 -0.99
N GLU A 32 -4.03 4.35 -1.42
CA GLU A 32 -3.20 5.56 -1.29
C GLU A 32 -1.84 5.50 -2.01
N VAL A 33 -1.61 4.44 -2.81
CA VAL A 33 -0.42 4.25 -3.65
C VAL A 33 -0.82 4.20 -5.13
N ILE A 34 -1.62 3.22 -5.53
CA ILE A 34 -2.14 3.05 -6.89
C ILE A 34 -3.51 3.71 -7.04
N LEU A 35 -4.34 3.61 -6.01
CA LEU A 35 -5.69 4.16 -5.95
C LEU A 35 -5.78 5.19 -4.82
N HIS A 36 -6.46 6.29 -5.08
CA HIS A 36 -6.74 7.29 -4.05
C HIS A 36 -7.65 6.72 -2.97
N LEU A 37 -7.13 6.56 -1.75
CA LEU A 37 -7.91 6.15 -0.58
C LEU A 37 -8.43 7.37 0.19
N ILE A 38 -7.54 8.31 0.50
CA ILE A 38 -7.85 9.44 1.40
C ILE A 38 -8.95 10.32 0.83
N ALA A 39 -8.88 10.67 -0.46
CA ALA A 39 -9.89 11.50 -1.09
C ALA A 39 -11.28 10.85 -1.06
N HIS A 40 -11.38 9.56 -1.43
CA HIS A 40 -12.64 8.83 -1.40
C HIS A 40 -13.16 8.59 0.02
N LEU A 41 -12.27 8.34 0.98
CA LEU A 41 -12.65 8.20 2.38
C LEU A 41 -13.13 9.53 2.96
N GLU A 42 -12.51 10.65 2.61
CA GLU A 42 -12.95 11.99 3.03
C GLU A 42 -14.37 12.30 2.53
N ASP A 43 -14.66 12.03 1.25
CA ASP A 43 -15.99 12.18 0.69
C ASP A 43 -17.02 11.26 1.38
N TYR A 44 -16.62 10.01 1.64
CA TYR A 44 -17.46 9.04 2.34
C TYR A 44 -17.78 9.46 3.79
N LEU A 45 -16.81 10.07 4.47
CA LEU A 45 -16.97 10.66 5.80
C LEU A 45 -17.90 11.88 5.75
N HIS A 46 -17.66 12.79 4.81
CA HIS A 46 -18.45 14.03 4.67
C HIS A 46 -19.93 13.73 4.41
N ALA A 47 -20.25 12.72 3.61
CA ALA A 47 -21.62 12.27 3.36
C ALA A 47 -22.33 11.75 4.64
N ARG A 48 -21.58 11.50 5.72
CA ARG A 48 -22.07 11.01 7.01
C ARG A 48 -21.89 12.00 8.17
N GLU A 49 -21.66 13.29 7.84
CA GLU A 49 -21.37 14.36 8.80
C GLU A 49 -20.14 14.06 9.69
N LEU A 50 -19.16 13.32 9.13
CA LEU A 50 -17.87 12.99 9.75
C LEU A 50 -16.74 13.68 8.99
N ALA A 51 -15.57 13.78 9.64
CA ALA A 51 -14.35 14.32 9.01
C ALA A 51 -13.09 13.71 9.63
N PHE A 52 -11.97 13.84 8.92
CA PHE A 52 -10.65 13.72 9.55
C PHE A 52 -10.45 14.89 10.52
N LEU A 53 -9.98 14.60 11.73
CA LEU A 53 -9.66 15.63 12.73
C LEU A 53 -8.28 16.21 12.47
N LYS A 54 -7.37 15.41 11.87
CA LYS A 54 -6.03 15.80 11.45
C LYS A 54 -5.63 15.00 10.21
N TYR A 55 -4.71 15.53 9.42
CA TYR A 55 -4.12 14.82 8.28
C TYR A 55 -2.87 14.05 8.71
N GLU A 56 -3.07 12.99 9.47
CA GLU A 56 -2.02 12.11 10.02
C GLU A 56 -2.35 10.64 9.71
N TYR A 57 -1.31 9.80 9.53
CA TYR A 57 -1.45 8.35 9.30
C TYR A 57 -1.96 7.59 10.54
N ARG A 58 -3.13 7.95 10.97
CA ARG A 58 -3.81 7.32 12.10
C ARG A 58 -5.33 7.49 11.93
N LEU A 59 -6.02 6.43 11.56
CA LEU A 59 -7.48 6.49 11.39
C LEU A 59 -8.22 6.44 12.73
N THR A 60 -7.84 5.51 13.62
CA THR A 60 -8.43 5.42 14.96
C THR A 60 -8.09 6.65 15.81
N GLY A 61 -9.11 7.30 16.34
CA GLY A 61 -8.98 8.55 17.11
C GLY A 61 -8.75 9.78 16.24
N ASN A 62 -8.83 9.64 14.90
CA ASN A 62 -8.64 10.72 13.93
C ASN A 62 -9.86 10.94 13.03
N ILE A 63 -10.91 10.15 13.19
CA ILE A 63 -12.21 10.35 12.53
C ILE A 63 -13.22 10.74 13.59
N GLY A 64 -13.97 11.81 13.36
CA GLY A 64 -14.93 12.36 14.31
C GLY A 64 -16.05 13.15 13.68
N GLY A 65 -16.96 13.64 14.51
CA GLY A 65 -18.08 14.48 14.09
C GLY A 65 -17.60 15.78 13.46
N LYS A 66 -18.14 16.12 12.28
CA LYS A 66 -17.77 17.33 11.54
C LYS A 66 -18.12 18.62 12.31
N ALA A 67 -19.22 18.58 13.09
CA ALA A 67 -19.73 19.75 13.81
C ALA A 67 -18.99 20.04 15.12
N ASP A 68 -18.63 18.98 15.87
CA ASP A 68 -18.12 19.11 17.25
C ASP A 68 -16.68 18.58 17.43
N GLY A 69 -16.11 17.94 16.40
CA GLY A 69 -14.77 17.36 16.46
C GLY A 69 -14.64 16.18 17.42
N THR A 70 -15.76 15.59 17.88
CA THR A 70 -15.73 14.47 18.83
C THR A 70 -15.22 13.21 18.13
N PRO A 71 -14.09 12.58 18.55
CA PRO A 71 -13.59 11.38 17.94
C PRO A 71 -14.57 10.21 18.07
N LEU A 72 -14.70 9.43 16.99
CA LEU A 72 -15.46 8.18 17.04
C LEU A 72 -14.72 7.11 17.86
N PRO A 73 -15.47 6.24 18.57
CA PRO A 73 -14.92 5.03 19.17
C PRO A 73 -14.22 4.14 18.13
N ALA A 74 -13.15 3.47 18.53
CA ALA A 74 -12.33 2.63 17.62
C ALA A 74 -13.17 1.57 16.87
N GLU A 75 -14.16 0.97 17.54
CA GLU A 75 -15.04 -0.04 16.93
C GLU A 75 -15.98 0.57 15.88
N GLU A 76 -16.39 1.82 16.04
CA GLU A 76 -17.17 2.54 15.03
C GLU A 76 -16.34 2.90 13.82
N VAL A 77 -15.08 3.37 14.03
CA VAL A 77 -14.13 3.59 12.95
C VAL A 77 -13.89 2.29 12.18
N ARG A 78 -13.71 1.17 12.87
CA ARG A 78 -13.53 -0.14 12.22
C ARG A 78 -14.72 -0.52 11.35
N ARG A 79 -15.96 -0.38 11.87
CA ARG A 79 -17.19 -0.67 11.11
C ARG A 79 -17.35 0.24 9.90
N LEU A 80 -17.03 1.53 10.07
CA LEU A 80 -17.09 2.52 9.02
C LEU A 80 -16.12 2.16 7.87
N LEU A 81 -14.88 1.77 8.20
CA LEU A 81 -13.88 1.37 7.21
C LEU A 81 -14.29 0.09 6.46
N LEU A 82 -14.85 -0.90 7.16
CA LEU A 82 -15.38 -2.11 6.49
C LEU A 82 -16.48 -1.73 5.48
N ALA A 83 -17.44 -0.91 5.89
CA ALA A 83 -18.50 -0.45 5.00
C ALA A 83 -17.96 0.40 3.83
N PHE A 84 -16.97 1.26 4.08
CA PHE A 84 -16.29 2.01 3.03
C PHE A 84 -15.67 1.08 1.98
N PHE A 85 -14.92 0.06 2.39
CA PHE A 85 -14.31 -0.88 1.45
C PHE A 85 -15.37 -1.69 0.68
N ASP A 86 -16.47 -2.07 1.31
CA ASP A 86 -17.57 -2.77 0.64
C ASP A 86 -18.26 -1.88 -0.41
N ASP A 87 -18.44 -0.59 -0.10
CA ASP A 87 -19.13 0.36 -0.96
C ASP A 87 -18.23 0.93 -2.08
N ILE A 88 -16.95 1.19 -1.81
CA ILE A 88 -16.09 2.07 -2.63
C ILE A 88 -14.91 1.34 -3.28
N SER A 89 -14.42 0.22 -2.73
CA SER A 89 -13.18 -0.43 -3.18
C SER A 89 -13.13 -0.82 -4.67
N HIS A 90 -14.26 -0.85 -5.34
CA HIS A 90 -14.43 -1.21 -6.75
C HIS A 90 -14.62 0.01 -7.69
N SER A 91 -14.54 1.23 -7.16
CA SER A 91 -14.80 2.48 -7.89
C SER A 91 -13.82 3.62 -7.54
N GLN A 92 -12.72 3.32 -6.84
CA GLN A 92 -11.69 4.31 -6.52
C GLN A 92 -10.96 4.79 -7.79
N ASP A 93 -10.60 6.06 -7.80
CA ASP A 93 -9.83 6.66 -8.89
C ASP A 93 -8.34 6.29 -8.78
N MET A 94 -7.69 6.15 -9.92
CA MET A 94 -6.26 5.84 -10.00
C MET A 94 -5.42 7.09 -9.70
N VAL A 95 -4.33 6.91 -8.95
CA VAL A 95 -3.29 7.92 -8.79
C VAL A 95 -2.62 8.17 -10.14
N PRO A 96 -2.50 9.43 -10.59
CA PRO A 96 -1.95 9.76 -11.89
C PRO A 96 -0.54 9.16 -12.11
N GLY A 97 -0.33 8.50 -13.25
CA GLY A 97 0.95 7.93 -13.65
C GLY A 97 1.20 6.50 -13.17
N ALA A 98 0.38 5.95 -12.26
CA ALA A 98 0.58 4.60 -11.71
C ALA A 98 0.61 3.51 -12.79
N ASP A 99 -0.32 3.54 -13.75
CA ASP A 99 -0.39 2.57 -14.84
C ASP A 99 0.84 2.62 -15.75
N THR A 100 1.29 3.82 -16.05
CA THR A 100 2.44 4.05 -16.94
C THR A 100 3.75 3.65 -16.27
N ALA A 101 3.97 4.07 -15.02
CA ALA A 101 5.14 3.71 -14.24
C ALA A 101 5.26 2.20 -14.00
N LEU A 102 4.17 1.56 -13.54
CA LEU A 102 4.16 0.12 -13.32
C LEU A 102 4.37 -0.67 -14.61
N ARG A 103 3.80 -0.23 -15.74
CA ARG A 103 4.03 -0.87 -17.05
C ARG A 103 5.48 -0.74 -17.51
N GLN A 104 6.13 0.40 -17.28
CA GLN A 104 7.55 0.60 -17.57
C GLN A 104 8.40 -0.32 -16.69
N LEU A 105 8.18 -0.33 -15.39
CA LEU A 105 8.91 -1.15 -14.43
C LEU A 105 8.73 -2.65 -14.69
N ALA A 106 7.55 -3.08 -15.15
CA ALA A 106 7.28 -4.47 -15.47
C ALA A 106 8.12 -5.05 -16.62
N GLN A 107 8.88 -4.22 -17.35
CA GLN A 107 9.83 -4.70 -18.35
C GLN A 107 11.01 -5.45 -17.72
N ASP A 108 11.47 -4.99 -16.55
CA ASP A 108 12.65 -5.53 -15.85
C ASP A 108 12.32 -6.18 -14.51
N TRP A 109 11.20 -5.81 -13.91
CA TRP A 109 10.78 -6.27 -12.60
C TRP A 109 9.56 -7.20 -12.66
N GLU A 110 9.45 -8.12 -11.70
CA GLU A 110 8.17 -8.74 -11.36
C GLU A 110 7.42 -7.82 -10.41
N ILE A 111 6.11 -7.67 -10.60
CA ILE A 111 5.26 -6.83 -9.76
C ILE A 111 4.20 -7.69 -9.09
N VAL A 112 4.09 -7.55 -7.77
CA VAL A 112 3.03 -8.16 -6.96
C VAL A 112 2.37 -7.07 -6.12
N LEU A 113 1.05 -7.02 -6.15
CA LEU A 113 0.27 -6.08 -5.34
C LEU A 113 -0.09 -6.73 -4.01
N LEU A 114 0.23 -6.07 -2.89
CA LEU A 114 -0.02 -6.57 -1.52
C LEU A 114 -0.83 -5.55 -0.73
N THR A 115 -2.12 -5.78 -0.59
CA THR A 115 -3.06 -4.82 0.02
C THR A 115 -3.73 -5.38 1.28
N ASN A 116 -4.02 -4.51 2.24
CA ASN A 116 -4.84 -4.81 3.42
C ASN A 116 -6.33 -4.58 3.12
N LEU A 117 -6.87 -5.30 2.12
CA LEU A 117 -8.25 -5.18 1.69
C LEU A 117 -9.15 -6.11 2.52
N PRO A 118 -10.07 -5.59 3.35
CA PRO A 118 -11.01 -6.40 4.11
C PRO A 118 -12.11 -6.97 3.22
N GLY A 119 -12.69 -8.11 3.65
CA GLY A 119 -13.78 -8.78 2.93
C GLY A 119 -13.30 -9.57 1.72
N GLY A 120 -13.36 -10.92 1.79
CA GLY A 120 -12.87 -11.79 0.71
C GLY A 120 -13.60 -11.58 -0.63
N HIS A 121 -14.81 -11.02 -0.61
CA HIS A 121 -15.57 -10.65 -1.81
C HIS A 121 -15.05 -9.39 -2.52
N ASN A 122 -14.28 -8.56 -1.83
CA ASN A 122 -13.72 -7.33 -2.40
C ASN A 122 -12.52 -7.60 -3.32
N LYS A 123 -11.78 -8.70 -3.09
CA LYS A 123 -10.60 -9.04 -3.92
C LYS A 123 -10.92 -9.15 -5.41
N PRO A 124 -11.89 -9.95 -5.87
CA PRO A 124 -12.19 -10.04 -7.31
C PRO A 124 -12.71 -8.73 -7.91
N LEU A 125 -13.38 -7.89 -7.13
CA LEU A 125 -13.81 -6.56 -7.57
C LEU A 125 -12.62 -5.62 -7.75
N ARG A 126 -11.67 -5.65 -6.83
CA ARG A 126 -10.41 -4.90 -6.89
C ARG A 126 -9.54 -5.34 -8.07
N GLU A 127 -9.38 -6.64 -8.29
CA GLU A 127 -8.65 -7.20 -9.43
C GLU A 127 -9.28 -6.76 -10.77
N LYS A 128 -10.62 -6.75 -10.86
CA LYS A 128 -11.33 -6.25 -12.04
C LYS A 128 -11.11 -4.75 -12.27
N LEU A 129 -11.18 -3.93 -11.21
CA LEU A 129 -10.93 -2.49 -11.29
C LEU A 129 -9.51 -2.21 -11.82
N LEU A 130 -8.50 -2.78 -11.17
CA LEU A 130 -7.10 -2.59 -11.53
C LEU A 130 -6.80 -3.07 -12.96
N SER A 131 -7.32 -4.23 -13.34
CA SER A 131 -7.18 -4.75 -14.71
C SER A 131 -7.81 -3.82 -15.75
N GLY A 132 -8.97 -3.23 -15.43
CA GLY A 132 -9.64 -2.23 -16.27
C GLY A 132 -8.84 -0.93 -16.43
N MET A 133 -7.96 -0.63 -15.48
CA MET A 133 -7.04 0.51 -15.49
C MET A 133 -5.67 0.17 -16.12
N GLY A 134 -5.48 -1.03 -16.68
CA GLY A 134 -4.21 -1.45 -17.28
C GLY A 134 -3.16 -1.93 -16.26
N ILE A 135 -3.58 -2.32 -15.06
CA ILE A 135 -2.73 -2.84 -13.96
C ILE A 135 -3.11 -4.30 -13.66
N PRO A 136 -2.75 -5.28 -14.53
CA PRO A 136 -3.19 -6.66 -14.42
C PRO A 136 -2.22 -7.53 -13.58
N TYR A 137 -1.60 -6.96 -12.53
CA TYR A 137 -0.64 -7.68 -11.70
C TYR A 137 -1.35 -8.52 -10.62
N PRO A 138 -0.73 -9.62 -10.15
CA PRO A 138 -1.29 -10.43 -9.07
C PRO A 138 -1.60 -9.60 -7.81
N VAL A 139 -2.81 -9.73 -7.29
CA VAL A 139 -3.25 -9.07 -6.05
C VAL A 139 -3.26 -10.10 -4.92
N LEU A 140 -2.51 -9.83 -3.86
CA LEU A 140 -2.53 -10.58 -2.61
C LEU A 140 -3.20 -9.75 -1.53
N THR A 141 -4.14 -10.36 -0.82
CA THR A 141 -4.79 -9.71 0.33
C THR A 141 -4.12 -10.14 1.62
N ASN A 142 -3.76 -9.17 2.45
CA ASN A 142 -3.17 -9.33 3.77
C ASN A 142 -4.08 -8.72 4.84
N SER A 143 -3.75 -8.93 6.10
CA SER A 143 -4.39 -8.27 7.24
C SER A 143 -3.32 -7.91 8.27
N GLY A 144 -3.27 -6.65 8.66
CA GLY A 144 -2.28 -6.12 9.60
C GLY A 144 -0.92 -5.85 8.97
N ALA A 145 0.15 -5.97 9.74
CA ALA A 145 1.50 -5.62 9.31
C ALA A 145 2.00 -6.50 8.15
N LYS A 146 2.67 -5.90 7.16
CA LYS A 146 3.05 -6.56 5.90
C LYS A 146 4.42 -7.25 5.93
N GLY A 147 5.25 -7.03 6.96
CA GLY A 147 6.64 -7.50 6.99
C GLY A 147 6.82 -8.99 6.71
N GLY A 148 6.01 -9.85 7.36
CA GLY A 148 6.07 -11.30 7.14
C GLY A 148 5.68 -11.72 5.73
N ALA A 149 4.68 -11.05 5.13
CA ALA A 149 4.27 -11.30 3.75
C ALA A 149 5.37 -10.88 2.75
N VAL A 150 6.00 -9.73 2.97
CA VAL A 150 7.12 -9.22 2.15
C VAL A 150 8.32 -10.17 2.22
N ALA A 151 8.72 -10.58 3.42
CA ALA A 151 9.81 -11.53 3.59
C ALA A 151 9.52 -12.89 2.93
N ALA A 152 8.28 -13.38 3.02
CA ALA A 152 7.87 -14.63 2.36
C ALA A 152 7.84 -14.51 0.82
N LEU A 153 7.42 -13.37 0.27
CA LEU A 153 7.46 -13.08 -1.16
C LEU A 153 8.90 -13.00 -1.69
N ALA A 154 9.80 -12.43 -0.90
CA ALA A 154 11.22 -12.29 -1.26
C ALA A 154 12.00 -13.60 -1.14
N ALA A 155 11.50 -14.57 -0.37
CA ALA A 155 12.23 -15.79 -0.08
C ALA A 155 12.62 -16.58 -1.34
N GLY A 156 13.94 -16.78 -1.53
CA GLY A 156 14.49 -17.52 -2.69
C GLY A 156 14.48 -16.74 -4.01
N ARG A 157 14.18 -15.44 -3.98
CA ARG A 157 14.26 -14.54 -5.15
C ARG A 157 15.57 -13.78 -5.18
N PRO A 158 16.04 -13.37 -6.38
CA PRO A 158 17.19 -12.48 -6.47
C PRO A 158 16.86 -11.09 -5.91
N GLU A 159 17.84 -10.45 -5.33
CA GLU A 159 17.76 -9.03 -5.01
C GLU A 159 18.01 -8.19 -6.27
N PRO A 160 17.53 -6.94 -6.33
CA PRO A 160 16.84 -6.21 -5.25
C PRO A 160 15.35 -6.55 -5.11
N VAL A 161 14.82 -6.29 -3.90
CA VAL A 161 13.40 -6.29 -3.59
C VAL A 161 13.00 -4.87 -3.20
N VAL A 162 11.97 -4.33 -3.85
CA VAL A 162 11.43 -3.00 -3.57
C VAL A 162 10.06 -3.15 -2.92
N PHE A 163 9.81 -2.39 -1.86
CA PHE A 163 8.52 -2.29 -1.18
C PHE A 163 8.00 -0.86 -1.27
N ILE A 164 6.80 -0.70 -1.83
CA ILE A 164 6.11 0.59 -2.00
C ILE A 164 4.82 0.56 -1.20
N ASP A 165 4.67 1.47 -0.24
CA ASP A 165 3.52 1.50 0.69
C ASP A 165 3.38 2.93 1.24
N ASP A 166 2.18 3.32 1.67
CA ASP A 166 1.94 4.62 2.29
C ASP A 166 2.20 4.61 3.81
N SER A 167 1.99 3.46 4.44
CA SER A 167 1.89 3.32 5.89
C SER A 167 3.25 3.20 6.59
N PRO A 168 3.60 4.15 7.50
CA PRO A 168 4.81 4.06 8.31
C PRO A 168 4.93 2.77 9.12
N SER A 169 3.81 2.20 9.56
CA SER A 169 3.79 0.96 10.33
C SER A 169 4.11 -0.27 9.48
N ASN A 170 3.70 -0.29 8.22
CA ASN A 170 4.09 -1.35 7.28
C ASN A 170 5.58 -1.28 6.98
N HIS A 171 6.12 -0.09 6.74
CA HIS A 171 7.55 0.11 6.53
C HIS A 171 8.40 -0.35 7.72
N ALA A 172 8.02 0.02 8.94
CA ALA A 172 8.70 -0.45 10.15
C ALA A 172 8.66 -1.99 10.28
N SER A 173 7.53 -2.62 9.92
CA SER A 173 7.37 -4.07 9.91
C SER A 173 8.23 -4.75 8.84
N VAL A 174 8.33 -4.15 7.65
CA VAL A 174 9.18 -4.66 6.56
C VAL A 174 10.65 -4.52 6.93
N HIS A 175 11.07 -3.38 7.45
CA HIS A 175 12.45 -3.21 7.93
C HIS A 175 12.86 -4.26 8.97
N ALA A 176 11.95 -4.62 9.88
CA ALA A 176 12.19 -5.66 10.87
C ALA A 176 12.29 -7.08 10.27
N SER A 177 11.55 -7.36 9.18
CA SER A 177 11.41 -8.69 8.60
C SER A 177 12.34 -8.95 7.41
N LEU A 178 12.67 -7.91 6.64
CA LEU A 178 13.55 -7.91 5.47
C LEU A 178 14.33 -6.59 5.39
N PRO A 179 15.40 -6.40 6.19
CA PRO A 179 16.17 -5.15 6.23
C PRO A 179 16.85 -4.77 4.91
N SER A 180 17.03 -5.72 3.99
CA SER A 180 17.63 -5.49 2.66
C SER A 180 16.65 -4.95 1.63
N ALA A 181 15.34 -4.89 1.94
CA ALA A 181 14.36 -4.32 1.01
C ALA A 181 14.56 -2.81 0.87
N VAL A 182 14.60 -2.35 -0.37
CA VAL A 182 14.49 -0.91 -0.69
C VAL A 182 13.07 -0.46 -0.39
N GLN A 183 12.91 0.59 0.41
CA GLN A 183 11.61 1.01 0.90
C GLN A 183 11.24 2.40 0.38
N ILE A 184 10.14 2.47 -0.36
CA ILE A 184 9.58 3.72 -0.90
C ILE A 184 8.27 4.02 -0.18
N GLN A 185 8.25 5.06 0.63
CA GLN A 185 7.02 5.57 1.21
C GLN A 185 6.32 6.47 0.19
N PHE A 186 5.29 5.91 -0.44
CA PHE A 186 4.49 6.62 -1.43
C PHE A 186 3.17 7.11 -0.81
N ILE A 187 2.88 8.40 -0.92
CA ILE A 187 1.70 9.03 -0.33
C ILE A 187 1.06 9.94 -1.36
N ALA A 188 -0.07 9.52 -1.93
CA ALA A 188 -0.75 10.28 -3.00
C ALA A 188 -1.34 11.61 -2.52
N ASP A 189 -1.89 11.67 -1.30
CA ASP A 189 -2.46 12.91 -0.75
C ASP A 189 -1.36 13.83 -0.19
N PRO A 190 -1.17 15.04 -0.76
CA PRO A 190 -0.09 15.94 -0.35
C PRO A 190 -0.21 16.44 1.10
N ARG A 191 -1.42 16.43 1.68
CA ARG A 191 -1.64 16.83 3.07
C ARG A 191 -1.06 15.79 4.04
N PHE A 192 -1.22 14.52 3.71
CA PHE A 192 -0.62 13.40 4.45
C PHE A 192 0.87 13.28 4.17
N LEU A 193 1.30 13.50 2.93
CA LEU A 193 2.72 13.51 2.57
C LEU A 193 3.51 14.55 3.37
N SER A 194 2.97 15.76 3.50
CA SER A 194 3.62 16.85 4.25
C SER A 194 3.73 16.58 5.75
N SER A 195 2.93 15.67 6.29
CA SER A 195 2.92 15.28 7.72
C SER A 195 3.68 13.98 8.00
N ALA A 196 4.22 13.32 6.97
CA ALA A 196 4.94 12.06 7.13
C ALA A 196 6.20 12.25 7.97
N PRO A 197 6.37 11.50 9.07
CA PRO A 197 7.58 11.60 9.88
C PRO A 197 8.77 10.97 9.15
N PRO A 198 9.96 11.58 9.20
CA PRO A 198 11.16 10.97 8.65
C PRO A 198 11.47 9.65 9.35
N GLN A 199 11.90 8.64 8.57
CA GLN A 199 12.29 7.31 9.06
C GLN A 199 13.61 6.92 8.39
N ASP A 200 14.62 6.53 9.16
CA ASP A 200 15.98 6.23 8.68
C ASP A 200 16.06 5.03 7.71
N HIS A 201 15.02 4.21 7.64
CA HIS A 201 14.96 3.02 6.80
C HIS A 201 14.11 3.22 5.53
N ILE A 202 13.69 4.45 5.24
CA ILE A 202 13.00 4.80 4.00
C ILE A 202 14.00 5.40 3.03
N ASP A 203 14.11 4.81 1.85
CA ASP A 203 15.04 5.23 0.81
C ASP A 203 14.49 6.39 -0.04
N LEU A 204 13.16 6.46 -0.22
CA LEU A 204 12.47 7.54 -0.92
C LEU A 204 11.11 7.80 -0.27
N VAL A 205 10.78 9.10 -0.06
CA VAL A 205 9.43 9.56 0.31
C VAL A 205 8.90 10.43 -0.82
N THR A 206 7.79 10.03 -1.44
CA THR A 206 7.23 10.73 -2.61
C THR A 206 5.72 10.55 -2.73
N GLY A 207 5.08 11.31 -3.58
CA GLY A 207 3.70 11.16 -4.06
C GLY A 207 3.63 11.16 -5.59
N ASP A 208 4.77 10.94 -6.26
CA ASP A 208 4.90 11.03 -7.71
C ASP A 208 5.40 9.70 -8.30
N TRP A 209 4.62 9.15 -9.23
CA TRP A 209 4.94 7.87 -9.89
C TRP A 209 6.12 7.98 -10.87
N GLN A 210 6.35 9.16 -11.46
CA GLN A 210 7.52 9.34 -12.33
C GLN A 210 8.81 9.32 -11.51
N GLU A 211 8.84 10.03 -10.36
CA GLU A 211 9.97 10.01 -9.43
C GLU A 211 10.22 8.59 -8.90
N THR A 212 9.14 7.85 -8.57
CA THR A 212 9.21 6.45 -8.14
C THR A 212 9.83 5.55 -9.20
N ALA A 213 9.39 5.68 -10.46
CA ALA A 213 9.89 4.88 -11.57
C ALA A 213 11.37 5.18 -11.88
N ASP A 214 11.76 6.45 -11.86
CA ASP A 214 13.14 6.88 -12.08
C ASP A 214 14.07 6.37 -10.98
N PHE A 215 13.64 6.46 -9.72
CA PHE A 215 14.37 5.90 -8.57
C PHE A 215 14.58 4.39 -8.72
N ILE A 216 13.52 3.62 -8.95
CA ILE A 216 13.60 2.15 -9.09
C ILE A 216 14.46 1.75 -10.30
N GLY A 217 14.33 2.47 -11.43
CA GLY A 217 15.19 2.27 -12.60
C GLY A 217 16.67 2.48 -12.29
N GLY A 218 16.99 3.43 -11.42
CA GLY A 218 18.34 3.71 -10.94
C GLY A 218 18.97 2.57 -10.14
N ILE A 219 18.16 1.75 -9.43
CA ILE A 219 18.67 0.62 -8.63
C ILE A 219 19.36 -0.43 -9.52
N LEU A 220 18.70 -0.86 -10.60
CA LEU A 220 19.27 -1.86 -11.52
C LEU A 220 20.50 -1.36 -12.29
N ASN A 221 20.56 -0.06 -12.54
CA ASN A 221 21.69 0.56 -13.24
C ASN A 221 22.87 0.90 -12.32
N GLY A 222 22.75 0.63 -11.01
CA GLY A 222 23.80 0.93 -10.02
C GLY A 222 24.01 2.42 -9.74
N SER A 223 23.08 3.28 -10.17
CA SER A 223 23.11 4.73 -9.90
C SER A 223 22.61 5.08 -8.50
N ILE A 224 21.86 4.19 -7.90
CA ILE A 224 21.32 4.27 -6.53
C ILE A 224 21.78 3.03 -5.76
N ARG A 225 22.28 3.24 -4.54
CA ARG A 225 22.77 2.17 -3.65
C ARG A 225 21.81 1.94 -2.51
#